data_644b54e18da372cfeb78423c4c652115
#
_entry.id   644b54e18da372cfeb78423c4c652115
#
_cell.length_a   1.000
_cell.length_b   1.000
_cell.length_c   1.000
_cell.angle_alpha   90.00
_cell.angle_beta   90.00
_cell.angle_gamma   90.00
#
_symmetry.space_group_name_H-M   'P 1'
#
loop_
_entity.id
_entity.type
_entity.pdbx_description
1 polymer ?
#
loop_
_entity_poly.entity_id
_entity_poly.type
_entity_poly.pdbx_seq_one_letter_code
_entity_poly.pdbx_strand_id
1 'polypeptide(L)'
;MRQWTRLIIDVDYHPCDPGNSTWYCERTAFSKSDLCAGKVLSYEDPGGLFGGIRVDSVSEDGLVLSYGTKLYSINMKHPHLPLDKGGRDYTEFELNLFLESAIVVEDTPAFYRQFYTRDQVARLRGSDIRALEASDAPAARFALGRWHYLLMPEEDSCAQAEKLFREAAEAGVADAFSALSMMYVYGDTREDRLDLDEMVRWRDEALARGSELAAYRYARNRIGGDLLAPKEPDVVRDEVEKRLATETDVWPEWYAVLGDAYAALDKPEKAREVYLAGVEHGSLRCYPELAMMAREREDDKEYRSWMEKGMAAGCGWCFILDGDLDEERFQAGDSRFKNLVSRQFQERFEQGLRRGQGLCAYYLGFHSFTGTLGFTIDEEDAFRYLRKGVALGDCYSCSLLADILEDRAETPAAKKEVARLRLKAVRYGKDDDREQLAQDYRDGLLDEYRDEIEEYWLPDDDDVDEDDGRWDAYA
;
A
#
# COMPACT_ATOMS: atom_id res chain seq x y z
N MET A 1 -6.05 -13.34 13.38
CA MET A 1 -6.85 -14.45 12.80
C MET A 1 -8.00 -13.90 11.96
N ARG A 2 -8.62 -14.72 11.08
CA ARG A 2 -9.83 -14.35 10.34
C ARG A 2 -10.98 -15.24 10.78
N GLN A 3 -12.20 -14.67 10.86
CA GLN A 3 -13.43 -15.42 11.12
C GLN A 3 -14.41 -15.11 9.99
N TRP A 4 -15.29 -16.06 9.69
CA TRP A 4 -16.35 -15.77 8.75
C TRP A 4 -17.43 -14.89 9.40
N THR A 5 -17.91 -13.93 8.64
CA THR A 5 -18.83 -12.88 9.11
C THR A 5 -20.13 -12.85 8.36
N ARG A 6 -20.13 -13.31 7.10
CA ARG A 6 -21.30 -13.26 6.22
C ARG A 6 -21.36 -14.50 5.34
N LEU A 7 -22.58 -14.94 5.05
CA LEU A 7 -22.89 -15.85 3.94
C LEU A 7 -23.34 -15.01 2.75
N ILE A 8 -22.69 -15.19 1.63
CA ILE A 8 -23.04 -14.56 0.35
C ILE A 8 -23.69 -15.64 -0.53
N ILE A 9 -24.80 -15.32 -1.15
CA ILE A 9 -25.47 -16.11 -2.17
C ILE A 9 -25.39 -15.33 -3.47
N ASP A 10 -24.70 -15.86 -4.45
CA ASP A 10 -24.62 -15.32 -5.81
C ASP A 10 -25.45 -16.22 -6.75
N VAL A 11 -26.28 -15.56 -7.54
CA VAL A 11 -27.01 -16.18 -8.65
C VAL A 11 -26.53 -15.54 -9.93
N ASP A 12 -25.72 -16.27 -10.67
CA ASP A 12 -25.15 -15.82 -11.94
C ASP A 12 -26.05 -16.26 -13.10
N TYR A 13 -26.50 -15.32 -13.90
CA TYR A 13 -27.38 -15.54 -15.06
C TYR A 13 -26.60 -15.42 -16.36
N HIS A 14 -26.78 -16.42 -17.22
CA HIS A 14 -26.19 -16.51 -18.55
C HIS A 14 -27.30 -16.50 -19.59
N PRO A 15 -27.58 -15.38 -20.29
CA PRO A 15 -28.54 -15.39 -21.37
C PRO A 15 -28.01 -16.26 -22.53
N CYS A 16 -28.82 -17.25 -22.94
CA CYS A 16 -28.51 -18.13 -24.06
C CYS A 16 -28.82 -17.50 -25.42
N ASP A 17 -29.14 -16.24 -25.48
CA ASP A 17 -29.40 -15.52 -26.74
C ASP A 17 -28.08 -15.11 -27.41
N PRO A 18 -27.78 -15.56 -28.63
CA PRO A 18 -26.56 -15.22 -29.35
C PRO A 18 -26.35 -13.71 -29.60
N GLY A 19 -27.39 -12.91 -29.44
CA GLY A 19 -27.34 -11.46 -29.60
C GLY A 19 -27.15 -10.67 -28.31
N ASN A 20 -27.21 -11.32 -27.13
CA ASN A 20 -27.09 -10.67 -25.85
C ASN A 20 -26.05 -11.35 -24.97
N SER A 21 -24.86 -10.76 -24.87
CA SER A 21 -23.74 -11.26 -24.05
C SER A 21 -23.68 -10.65 -22.66
N THR A 22 -24.72 -9.99 -22.19
CA THR A 22 -24.72 -9.30 -20.89
C THR A 22 -24.96 -10.30 -19.77
N TRP A 23 -23.89 -10.59 -19.03
CA TRP A 23 -23.96 -11.37 -17.79
C TRP A 23 -24.41 -10.45 -16.66
N TYR A 24 -25.25 -10.92 -15.78
CA TYR A 24 -25.53 -10.24 -14.54
C TYR A 24 -25.59 -11.21 -13.37
N CYS A 25 -25.19 -10.75 -12.22
CA CYS A 25 -25.15 -11.48 -10.97
C CYS A 25 -26.06 -10.79 -9.95
N GLU A 26 -26.95 -11.55 -9.35
CA GLU A 26 -27.69 -11.10 -8.18
C GLU A 26 -27.02 -11.62 -6.91
N ARG A 27 -26.67 -10.71 -6.02
CA ARG A 27 -25.96 -11.02 -4.79
C ARG A 27 -26.82 -10.70 -3.58
N THR A 28 -27.04 -11.69 -2.74
CA THR A 28 -27.67 -11.54 -1.43
C THR A 28 -26.68 -11.89 -0.33
N ALA A 29 -26.64 -11.08 0.74
CA ALA A 29 -25.71 -11.28 1.86
C ALA A 29 -26.48 -11.41 3.18
N PHE A 30 -26.08 -12.36 4.00
CA PHE A 30 -26.63 -12.63 5.33
C PHE A 30 -25.51 -12.53 6.37
N SER A 31 -25.68 -11.67 7.37
CA SER A 31 -24.73 -11.58 8.49
C SER A 31 -24.76 -12.87 9.33
N LYS A 32 -23.59 -13.29 9.83
CA LYS A 32 -23.50 -14.47 10.71
C LYS A 32 -24.45 -14.39 11.90
N SER A 33 -24.58 -13.19 12.49
CA SER A 33 -25.49 -12.93 13.62
C SER A 33 -26.95 -13.21 13.30
N ASP A 34 -27.34 -13.11 12.03
CA ASP A 34 -28.72 -13.26 11.59
C ASP A 34 -29.06 -14.70 11.19
N LEU A 35 -28.06 -15.58 11.22
CA LEU A 35 -28.21 -17.00 10.85
C LEU A 35 -28.42 -17.86 12.09
N CYS A 36 -29.44 -18.69 12.08
CA CYS A 36 -29.71 -19.68 13.12
C CYS A 36 -30.30 -20.95 12.50
N ALA A 37 -30.18 -22.07 13.21
CA ALA A 37 -30.78 -23.34 12.79
C ALA A 37 -32.29 -23.19 12.55
N GLY A 38 -32.76 -23.72 11.42
CA GLY A 38 -34.16 -23.64 11.00
C GLY A 38 -34.50 -22.40 10.15
N LYS A 39 -33.61 -21.40 10.06
CA LYS A 39 -33.85 -20.23 9.19
C LYS A 39 -33.85 -20.64 7.72
N VAL A 40 -34.83 -20.19 6.97
CA VAL A 40 -34.90 -20.34 5.53
C VAL A 40 -34.43 -19.03 4.89
N LEU A 41 -33.40 -19.13 4.04
CA LEU A 41 -32.85 -18.01 3.32
C LEU A 41 -33.64 -17.82 2.03
N SER A 42 -34.13 -16.61 1.81
CA SER A 42 -34.71 -16.19 0.53
C SER A 42 -33.66 -15.41 -0.23
N TYR A 43 -33.50 -15.69 -1.49
CA TYR A 43 -32.69 -14.91 -2.43
C TYR A 43 -33.60 -14.55 -3.62
N GLU A 44 -33.34 -13.40 -4.20
CA GLU A 44 -34.12 -12.93 -5.35
C GLU A 44 -33.72 -13.77 -6.58
N ASP A 45 -34.73 -14.38 -7.20
CA ASP A 45 -34.62 -15.03 -8.49
C ASP A 45 -35.69 -14.45 -9.42
N PRO A 46 -35.34 -13.96 -10.60
CA PRO A 46 -36.28 -13.43 -11.58
C PRO A 46 -37.33 -14.46 -12.04
N GLY A 47 -37.05 -15.75 -11.84
CA GLY A 47 -37.95 -16.85 -12.26
C GLY A 47 -38.88 -17.37 -11.16
N GLY A 48 -38.68 -17.04 -9.89
CA GLY A 48 -39.51 -17.48 -8.75
C GLY A 48 -39.52 -18.99 -8.50
N LEU A 49 -38.47 -19.75 -8.86
CA LEU A 49 -38.50 -21.20 -9.01
C LEU A 49 -37.62 -21.99 -8.02
N PHE A 50 -36.85 -21.32 -7.14
CA PHE A 50 -35.94 -22.00 -6.24
C PHE A 50 -36.51 -22.20 -4.84
N GLY A 51 -36.45 -23.46 -4.39
CA GLY A 51 -36.73 -23.81 -3.00
C GLY A 51 -35.73 -23.08 -2.09
N GLY A 52 -36.21 -22.60 -0.95
CA GLY A 52 -35.36 -21.89 0.02
C GLY A 52 -34.20 -22.77 0.50
N ILE A 53 -33.06 -22.15 0.73
CA ILE A 53 -31.92 -22.75 1.41
C ILE A 53 -32.18 -22.70 2.90
N ARG A 54 -32.24 -23.85 3.60
CA ARG A 54 -32.44 -23.90 5.05
C ARG A 54 -31.08 -24.01 5.76
N VAL A 55 -30.91 -23.22 6.78
CA VAL A 55 -29.77 -23.34 7.70
C VAL A 55 -30.06 -24.45 8.70
N ASP A 56 -29.24 -25.50 8.72
CA ASP A 56 -29.36 -26.60 9.66
C ASP A 56 -28.52 -26.41 10.92
N SER A 57 -27.30 -25.87 10.77
CA SER A 57 -26.46 -25.49 11.90
C SER A 57 -25.50 -24.37 11.53
N VAL A 58 -25.10 -23.58 12.53
CA VAL A 58 -24.09 -22.52 12.44
C VAL A 58 -23.01 -22.80 13.47
N SER A 59 -21.74 -22.68 13.08
CA SER A 59 -20.58 -22.84 13.94
C SER A 59 -19.55 -21.72 13.74
N GLU A 60 -18.50 -21.69 14.53
CA GLU A 60 -17.40 -20.75 14.35
C GLU A 60 -16.66 -20.94 13.02
N ASP A 61 -16.57 -22.19 12.56
CA ASP A 61 -15.84 -22.54 11.33
C ASP A 61 -16.70 -22.48 10.05
N GLY A 62 -18.02 -22.43 10.18
CA GLY A 62 -18.92 -22.44 9.01
C GLY A 62 -20.36 -22.81 9.33
N LEU A 63 -21.07 -23.33 8.36
CA LEU A 63 -22.47 -23.73 8.50
C LEU A 63 -22.82 -24.98 7.69
N VAL A 64 -23.89 -25.67 8.10
CA VAL A 64 -24.53 -26.74 7.36
C VAL A 64 -25.88 -26.25 6.85
N LEU A 65 -26.14 -26.52 5.58
CA LEU A 65 -27.31 -26.07 4.86
C LEU A 65 -28.04 -27.28 4.24
N SER A 66 -29.36 -27.21 4.16
CA SER A 66 -30.14 -28.10 3.33
C SER A 66 -30.76 -27.35 2.14
N TYR A 67 -30.61 -27.92 0.95
CA TYR A 67 -31.22 -27.45 -0.28
C TYR A 67 -31.87 -28.64 -0.99
N GLY A 68 -33.19 -28.59 -1.15
CA GLY A 68 -33.98 -29.75 -1.53
C GLY A 68 -33.85 -30.86 -0.49
N THR A 69 -33.43 -32.07 -0.94
CA THR A 69 -33.23 -33.25 -0.08
C THR A 69 -31.76 -33.46 0.33
N LYS A 70 -30.86 -32.58 -0.06
CA LYS A 70 -29.42 -32.73 0.15
C LYS A 70 -28.91 -31.80 1.26
N LEU A 71 -27.92 -32.28 2.00
CA LEU A 71 -27.17 -31.55 2.98
C LEU A 71 -25.83 -31.09 2.40
N TYR A 72 -25.44 -29.88 2.70
CA TYR A 72 -24.19 -29.27 2.27
C TYR A 72 -23.47 -28.61 3.45
N SER A 73 -22.15 -28.69 3.45
CA SER A 73 -21.31 -28.01 4.44
C SER A 73 -20.40 -27.01 3.74
N ILE A 74 -20.37 -25.80 4.27
CA ILE A 74 -19.46 -24.73 3.83
C ILE A 74 -18.69 -24.24 5.06
N ASN A 75 -17.38 -24.08 4.94
CA ASN A 75 -16.52 -23.70 6.06
C ASN A 75 -15.30 -22.88 5.58
N MET A 76 -14.49 -22.38 6.53
CA MET A 76 -13.34 -21.53 6.24
C MET A 76 -12.24 -22.20 5.40
N LYS A 77 -12.15 -23.54 5.39
CA LYS A 77 -11.21 -24.28 4.50
C LYS A 77 -11.74 -24.38 3.09
N HIS A 78 -13.06 -24.48 2.95
CA HIS A 78 -13.77 -24.57 1.67
C HIS A 78 -14.88 -23.50 1.66
N PRO A 79 -14.51 -22.21 1.49
CA PRO A 79 -15.46 -21.11 1.65
C PRO A 79 -16.37 -20.89 0.44
N HIS A 80 -16.22 -21.67 -0.62
CA HIS A 80 -17.05 -21.64 -1.82
C HIS A 80 -17.76 -22.96 -2.04
N LEU A 81 -19.04 -22.89 -2.31
CA LEU A 81 -19.91 -24.04 -2.58
C LEU A 81 -20.81 -23.76 -3.77
N PRO A 82 -20.57 -24.35 -4.95
CA PRO A 82 -21.55 -24.35 -6.03
C PRO A 82 -22.70 -25.29 -5.66
N LEU A 83 -23.92 -24.77 -5.57
CA LEU A 83 -25.09 -25.54 -5.16
C LEU A 83 -25.82 -26.16 -6.32
N ASP A 84 -26.07 -25.39 -7.37
CA ASP A 84 -26.89 -25.83 -8.49
C ASP A 84 -26.52 -25.09 -9.78
N LYS A 85 -26.80 -25.77 -10.90
CA LYS A 85 -26.79 -25.20 -12.25
C LYS A 85 -28.07 -25.59 -12.94
N GLY A 86 -28.73 -24.63 -13.54
CA GLY A 86 -30.00 -24.88 -14.24
C GLY A 86 -30.15 -23.98 -15.45
N GLY A 87 -31.20 -24.18 -16.20
CA GLY A 87 -31.58 -23.36 -17.33
C GLY A 87 -33.01 -23.58 -17.75
N ARG A 88 -33.70 -22.52 -18.14
CA ARG A 88 -35.00 -22.52 -18.77
C ARG A 88 -35.07 -21.41 -19.81
N ASP A 89 -35.76 -21.71 -20.90
CA ASP A 89 -36.21 -20.68 -21.87
C ASP A 89 -35.16 -19.62 -22.23
N TYR A 90 -33.95 -20.05 -22.64
CA TYR A 90 -32.85 -19.20 -23.08
C TYR A 90 -32.03 -18.53 -21.97
N THR A 91 -32.17 -18.92 -20.69
CA THR A 91 -31.34 -18.43 -19.59
C THR A 91 -30.78 -19.59 -18.79
N GLU A 92 -29.47 -19.67 -18.65
CA GLU A 92 -28.78 -20.53 -17.71
C GLU A 92 -28.45 -19.77 -16.44
N PHE A 93 -28.41 -20.46 -15.30
CA PHE A 93 -27.97 -19.85 -14.05
C PHE A 93 -27.03 -20.77 -13.29
N GLU A 94 -26.19 -20.15 -12.48
CA GLU A 94 -25.36 -20.81 -11.48
C GLU A 94 -25.65 -20.25 -10.09
N LEU A 95 -25.93 -21.13 -9.12
CA LEU A 95 -26.14 -20.76 -7.73
C LEU A 95 -24.89 -21.09 -6.93
N ASN A 96 -24.24 -20.07 -6.42
CA ASN A 96 -22.99 -20.16 -5.68
C ASN A 96 -23.12 -19.57 -4.28
N LEU A 97 -22.55 -20.22 -3.29
CA LEU A 97 -22.47 -19.72 -1.92
C LEU A 97 -21.02 -19.45 -1.53
N PHE A 98 -20.78 -18.34 -0.84
CA PHE A 98 -19.46 -17.95 -0.36
C PHE A 98 -19.51 -17.57 1.11
N LEU A 99 -18.55 -18.04 1.90
CA LEU A 99 -18.27 -17.49 3.21
C LEU A 99 -17.31 -16.29 3.07
N GLU A 100 -17.82 -15.12 3.36
CA GLU A 100 -16.97 -13.93 3.51
C GLU A 100 -16.35 -13.94 4.90
N SER A 101 -15.01 -13.77 4.96
CA SER A 101 -14.28 -13.70 6.21
C SER A 101 -13.67 -12.32 6.41
N ALA A 102 -13.57 -11.91 7.67
CA ALA A 102 -12.92 -10.67 8.06
C ALA A 102 -11.85 -10.91 9.13
N ILE A 103 -10.97 -9.94 9.27
CA ILE A 103 -9.98 -9.87 10.33
C ILE A 103 -10.67 -9.77 11.70
N VAL A 104 -10.12 -10.44 12.70
CA VAL A 104 -10.51 -10.27 14.11
C VAL A 104 -9.65 -9.18 14.70
N VAL A 105 -10.29 -8.18 15.29
CA VAL A 105 -9.58 -7.08 15.97
C VAL A 105 -9.08 -7.59 17.32
N GLU A 106 -7.78 -7.54 17.51
CA GLU A 106 -7.09 -8.02 18.70
C GLU A 106 -6.04 -6.98 19.12
N ASP A 107 -5.80 -6.83 20.42
CA ASP A 107 -4.71 -6.00 20.94
C ASP A 107 -3.46 -6.87 21.13
N THR A 108 -2.85 -7.27 20.01
CA THR A 108 -1.67 -8.14 19.99
C THR A 108 -0.62 -7.64 18.99
N PRO A 109 0.69 -7.88 19.25
CA PRO A 109 1.74 -7.53 18.27
C PRO A 109 1.49 -8.10 16.87
N ALA A 110 1.01 -9.33 16.77
CA ALA A 110 0.68 -9.98 15.50
C ALA A 110 -0.46 -9.28 14.74
N PHE A 111 -1.40 -8.64 15.46
CA PHE A 111 -2.43 -7.83 14.84
C PHE A 111 -1.83 -6.53 14.28
N TYR A 112 -1.08 -5.79 15.10
CA TYR A 112 -0.50 -4.50 14.70
C TYR A 112 0.46 -4.63 13.50
N ARG A 113 1.29 -5.68 13.47
CA ARG A 113 2.22 -5.97 12.36
C ARG A 113 1.55 -6.07 10.98
N GLN A 114 0.25 -6.38 10.92
CA GLN A 114 -0.50 -6.42 9.66
C GLN A 114 -0.71 -5.03 9.03
N PHE A 115 -0.35 -3.97 9.75
CA PHE A 115 -0.55 -2.57 9.33
C PHE A 115 0.74 -1.74 9.32
N TYR A 116 1.91 -2.35 9.52
CA TYR A 116 3.17 -1.63 9.60
C TYR A 116 3.68 -1.15 8.25
N THR A 117 3.50 -1.92 7.20
CA THR A 117 3.94 -1.58 5.85
C THR A 117 2.76 -1.41 4.89
N ARG A 118 2.99 -0.67 3.83
CA ARG A 118 2.03 -0.47 2.73
C ARG A 118 1.58 -1.80 2.12
N ASP A 119 2.51 -2.72 1.88
CA ASP A 119 2.23 -4.04 1.32
C ASP A 119 1.33 -4.90 2.22
N GLN A 120 1.48 -4.77 3.54
CA GLN A 120 0.63 -5.47 4.50
C GLN A 120 -0.78 -4.89 4.51
N VAL A 121 -0.90 -3.56 4.53
CA VAL A 121 -2.20 -2.88 4.49
C VAL A 121 -2.92 -3.14 3.15
N ALA A 122 -2.19 -3.23 2.04
CA ALA A 122 -2.74 -3.55 0.72
C ALA A 122 -3.36 -4.95 0.60
N ARG A 123 -3.15 -5.83 1.59
CA ARG A 123 -3.78 -7.16 1.66
C ARG A 123 -5.17 -7.16 2.29
N LEU A 124 -5.59 -6.02 2.85
CA LEU A 124 -6.91 -5.88 3.45
C LEU A 124 -7.99 -5.97 2.37
N ARG A 125 -9.06 -6.67 2.72
CA ARG A 125 -10.27 -6.80 1.89
C ARG A 125 -11.33 -5.81 2.35
N GLY A 126 -12.31 -5.53 1.55
CA GLY A 126 -13.45 -4.70 1.95
C GLY A 126 -14.21 -5.25 3.18
N SER A 127 -14.20 -6.57 3.40
CA SER A 127 -14.73 -7.18 4.63
C SER A 127 -13.91 -6.85 5.87
N ASP A 128 -12.58 -6.72 5.73
CA ASP A 128 -11.69 -6.34 6.82
C ASP A 128 -11.94 -4.89 7.22
N ILE A 129 -12.04 -4.00 6.24
CA ILE A 129 -12.33 -2.58 6.49
C ILE A 129 -13.66 -2.42 7.22
N ARG A 130 -14.73 -3.08 6.76
CA ARG A 130 -16.03 -3.06 7.46
C ARG A 130 -15.94 -3.58 8.89
N ALA A 131 -15.13 -4.61 9.15
CA ALA A 131 -14.94 -5.15 10.49
C ALA A 131 -14.18 -4.16 11.40
N LEU A 132 -13.19 -3.45 10.86
CA LEU A 132 -12.47 -2.40 11.57
C LEU A 132 -13.38 -1.21 11.86
N GLU A 133 -14.18 -0.75 10.89
CA GLU A 133 -15.16 0.35 11.05
C GLU A 133 -16.24 0.04 12.09
N ALA A 134 -16.65 -1.22 12.19
CA ALA A 134 -17.64 -1.67 13.17
C ALA A 134 -17.08 -1.85 14.59
N SER A 135 -15.76 -1.68 14.80
CA SER A 135 -15.08 -1.91 16.07
C SER A 135 -14.69 -0.61 16.75
N ASP A 136 -15.04 -0.47 18.02
CA ASP A 136 -14.62 0.66 18.87
C ASP A 136 -13.22 0.45 19.48
N ALA A 137 -12.56 -0.67 19.23
CA ALA A 137 -11.24 -0.98 19.79
C ALA A 137 -10.17 0.01 19.30
N PRO A 138 -9.25 0.48 20.17
CA PRO A 138 -8.14 1.36 19.78
C PRO A 138 -7.27 0.78 18.66
N ALA A 139 -7.06 -0.53 18.68
CA ALA A 139 -6.33 -1.25 17.62
C ALA A 139 -7.00 -1.12 16.23
N ALA A 140 -8.34 -1.09 16.17
CA ALA A 140 -9.06 -0.86 14.93
C ALA A 140 -8.86 0.57 14.40
N ARG A 141 -8.84 1.57 15.29
CA ARG A 141 -8.57 2.97 14.92
C ARG A 141 -7.17 3.12 14.33
N PHE A 142 -6.17 2.51 14.96
CA PHE A 142 -4.82 2.48 14.40
C PHE A 142 -4.80 1.84 13.01
N ALA A 143 -5.42 0.67 12.86
CA ALA A 143 -5.47 -0.05 11.59
C ALA A 143 -6.15 0.76 10.47
N LEU A 144 -7.29 1.40 10.76
CA LEU A 144 -7.99 2.29 9.83
C LEU A 144 -7.15 3.52 9.50
N GLY A 145 -6.49 4.13 10.49
CA GLY A 145 -5.56 5.24 10.28
C GLY A 145 -4.45 4.85 9.29
N ARG A 146 -3.85 3.66 9.45
CA ARG A 146 -2.83 3.15 8.51
C ARG A 146 -3.40 2.93 7.11
N TRP A 147 -4.62 2.40 7.00
CA TRP A 147 -5.28 2.21 5.72
C TRP A 147 -5.55 3.53 5.01
N HIS A 148 -6.09 4.53 5.70
CA HIS A 148 -6.27 5.87 5.14
C HIS A 148 -4.93 6.49 4.72
N TYR A 149 -3.92 6.45 5.57
CA TYR A 149 -2.64 7.10 5.31
C TYR A 149 -1.86 6.48 4.16
N LEU A 150 -1.90 5.15 4.01
CA LEU A 150 -1.03 4.44 3.07
C LEU A 150 -1.68 4.11 1.73
N LEU A 151 -3.02 3.99 1.68
CA LEU A 151 -3.68 3.42 0.50
C LEU A 151 -4.79 4.28 -0.08
N MET A 152 -5.38 5.20 0.70
CA MET A 152 -6.50 5.98 0.20
C MET A 152 -6.02 7.26 -0.48
N PRO A 153 -6.20 7.38 -1.81
CA PRO A 153 -5.75 8.55 -2.57
C PRO A 153 -6.82 9.66 -2.57
N GLU A 154 -7.39 9.98 -1.41
CA GLU A 154 -8.42 11.00 -1.26
C GLU A 154 -7.84 12.21 -0.51
N GLU A 155 -8.28 13.41 -0.86
CA GLU A 155 -7.75 14.67 -0.32
C GLU A 155 -7.82 14.75 1.21
N ASP A 156 -8.89 14.20 1.81
CA ASP A 156 -9.09 14.20 3.26
C ASP A 156 -8.44 13.02 4.00
N SER A 157 -7.78 12.11 3.29
CA SER A 157 -7.29 10.85 3.88
C SER A 157 -6.24 11.06 4.96
N CYS A 158 -5.32 12.02 4.78
CA CYS A 158 -4.32 12.36 5.79
C CYS A 158 -4.98 12.93 7.06
N ALA A 159 -5.95 13.84 6.92
CA ALA A 159 -6.66 14.42 8.07
C ALA A 159 -7.46 13.35 8.84
N GLN A 160 -8.09 12.41 8.12
CA GLN A 160 -8.78 11.28 8.74
C GLN A 160 -7.80 10.33 9.45
N ALA A 161 -6.66 10.06 8.83
CA ALA A 161 -5.61 9.22 9.42
C ALA A 161 -5.05 9.86 10.71
N GLU A 162 -4.72 11.16 10.68
CA GLU A 162 -4.25 11.90 11.86
C GLU A 162 -5.25 11.79 13.02
N LYS A 163 -6.53 12.03 12.76
CA LYS A 163 -7.58 11.91 13.77
C LYS A 163 -7.59 10.52 14.40
N LEU A 164 -7.60 9.48 13.58
CA LEU A 164 -7.62 8.08 14.03
C LEU A 164 -6.36 7.71 14.82
N PHE A 165 -5.18 8.18 14.41
CA PHE A 165 -3.95 7.96 15.15
C PHE A 165 -3.95 8.68 16.49
N ARG A 166 -4.45 9.93 16.58
CA ARG A 166 -4.57 10.64 17.86
C ARG A 166 -5.51 9.91 18.81
N GLU A 167 -6.67 9.47 18.36
CA GLU A 167 -7.61 8.68 19.16
C GLU A 167 -6.99 7.36 19.64
N ALA A 168 -6.22 6.66 18.80
CA ALA A 168 -5.53 5.43 19.17
C ALA A 168 -4.38 5.69 20.15
N ALA A 169 -3.62 6.78 19.98
CA ALA A 169 -2.54 7.18 20.88
C ALA A 169 -3.07 7.57 22.27
N GLU A 170 -4.15 8.33 22.33
CA GLU A 170 -4.84 8.67 23.59
C GLU A 170 -5.32 7.42 24.34
N ALA A 171 -5.74 6.39 23.62
CA ALA A 171 -6.11 5.10 24.17
C ALA A 171 -4.92 4.19 24.51
N GLY A 172 -3.67 4.63 24.29
CA GLY A 172 -2.45 3.95 24.70
C GLY A 172 -1.79 3.05 23.64
N VAL A 173 -2.22 3.08 22.39
CA VAL A 173 -1.60 2.31 21.29
C VAL A 173 -0.24 2.91 20.96
N ALA A 174 0.84 2.21 21.32
CA ALA A 174 2.22 2.69 21.15
C ALA A 174 2.58 2.98 19.66
N ASP A 175 2.13 2.14 18.72
CA ASP A 175 2.41 2.30 17.30
C ASP A 175 1.70 3.49 16.66
N ALA A 176 0.63 4.01 17.29
CA ALA A 176 -0.04 5.22 16.83
C ALA A 176 0.85 6.47 16.99
N PHE A 177 1.67 6.53 18.05
CA PHE A 177 2.67 7.58 18.24
C PHE A 177 3.72 7.54 17.11
N SER A 178 4.17 6.35 16.71
CA SER A 178 5.08 6.19 15.57
C SER A 178 4.44 6.63 14.24
N ALA A 179 3.14 6.38 14.05
CA ALA A 179 2.43 6.82 12.86
C ALA A 179 2.32 8.35 12.81
N LEU A 180 1.99 9.00 13.94
CA LEU A 180 1.97 10.47 14.05
C LEU A 180 3.35 11.07 13.79
N SER A 181 4.42 10.50 14.34
CA SER A 181 5.79 10.95 14.07
C SER A 181 6.08 11.06 12.57
N MET A 182 5.69 10.05 11.79
CA MET A 182 5.89 10.08 10.33
C MET A 182 5.06 11.15 9.61
N MET A 183 3.86 11.46 10.09
CA MET A 183 3.05 12.53 9.49
C MET A 183 3.72 13.91 9.64
N TYR A 184 4.43 14.14 10.75
CA TYR A 184 5.18 15.37 10.95
C TYR A 184 6.44 15.48 10.07
N VAL A 185 7.05 14.35 9.68
CA VAL A 185 8.19 14.33 8.72
C VAL A 185 7.79 14.90 7.36
N TYR A 186 6.57 14.60 6.90
CA TYR A 186 6.13 14.99 5.56
C TYR A 186 5.15 16.17 5.54
N GLY A 187 4.80 16.71 6.71
CA GLY A 187 3.77 17.72 6.82
C GLY A 187 2.36 17.22 6.53
N ASP A 188 2.13 15.91 6.57
CA ASP A 188 0.84 15.26 6.26
C ASP A 188 -0.18 15.41 7.39
N THR A 189 -0.01 16.40 8.25
CA THR A 189 -0.93 16.76 9.32
C THR A 189 -1.96 17.77 8.85
N ARG A 190 -2.99 18.00 9.67
CA ARG A 190 -3.99 19.04 9.40
C ARG A 190 -3.40 20.43 9.22
N GLU A 191 -2.24 20.70 9.84
CA GLU A 191 -1.55 21.98 9.75
C GLU A 191 -0.75 22.12 8.45
N ASP A 192 -0.63 21.03 7.68
CA ASP A 192 0.14 20.96 6.43
C ASP A 192 1.54 21.56 6.58
N ARG A 193 2.22 21.17 7.66
CA ARG A 193 3.55 21.68 8.02
C ARG A 193 4.45 20.56 8.49
N LEU A 194 5.68 20.54 7.94
CA LEU A 194 6.77 19.72 8.45
C LEU A 194 7.21 20.27 9.82
N ASP A 195 7.42 19.38 10.79
CA ASP A 195 7.88 19.73 12.14
C ASP A 195 8.75 18.61 12.71
N LEU A 196 10.06 18.77 12.60
CA LEU A 196 11.02 17.75 13.06
C LEU A 196 11.09 17.65 14.58
N ASP A 197 10.80 18.71 15.32
CA ASP A 197 10.76 18.68 16.79
C ASP A 197 9.57 17.84 17.28
N GLU A 198 8.38 18.05 16.70
CA GLU A 198 7.22 17.23 16.97
C GLU A 198 7.46 15.79 16.52
N MET A 199 8.07 15.56 15.36
CA MET A 199 8.47 14.23 14.89
C MET A 199 9.32 13.50 15.93
N VAL A 200 10.38 14.15 16.44
CA VAL A 200 11.25 13.56 17.47
C VAL A 200 10.46 13.26 18.75
N ARG A 201 9.64 14.21 19.20
CA ARG A 201 8.82 14.02 20.41
C ARG A 201 7.90 12.80 20.29
N TRP A 202 7.19 12.67 19.18
CA TRP A 202 6.28 11.52 18.94
C TRP A 202 7.05 10.21 18.76
N ARG A 203 8.22 10.24 18.12
CA ARG A 203 9.11 9.07 17.98
C ARG A 203 9.60 8.58 19.35
N ASP A 204 10.12 9.48 20.16
CA ASP A 204 10.70 9.13 21.46
C ASP A 204 9.64 8.62 22.44
N GLU A 205 8.43 9.19 22.40
CA GLU A 205 7.29 8.69 23.17
C GLU A 205 6.86 7.29 22.69
N ALA A 206 6.84 7.03 21.36
CA ALA A 206 6.56 5.71 20.82
C ALA A 206 7.59 4.67 21.27
N LEU A 207 8.89 5.02 21.23
CA LEU A 207 9.98 4.15 21.72
C LEU A 207 9.86 3.86 23.22
N ALA A 208 9.57 4.89 24.04
CA ALA A 208 9.39 4.75 25.47
C ALA A 208 8.21 3.82 25.83
N ARG A 209 7.18 3.76 24.99
CA ARG A 209 6.02 2.86 25.13
C ARG A 209 6.24 1.47 24.52
N GLY A 210 7.40 1.20 23.92
CA GLY A 210 7.75 -0.09 23.34
C GLY A 210 7.13 -0.35 21.97
N SER A 211 6.87 0.71 21.16
CA SER A 211 6.40 0.56 19.79
C SER A 211 7.43 -0.20 18.95
N GLU A 212 7.02 -1.34 18.38
CA GLU A 212 7.87 -2.09 17.45
C GLU A 212 8.04 -1.34 16.13
N LEU A 213 6.99 -0.66 15.65
CA LEU A 213 7.04 0.17 14.45
C LEU A 213 8.04 1.33 14.61
N ALA A 214 8.07 2.01 15.78
CA ALA A 214 9.03 3.06 16.05
C ALA A 214 10.47 2.50 16.13
N ALA A 215 10.66 1.39 16.83
CA ALA A 215 11.97 0.75 16.96
C ALA A 215 12.53 0.34 15.60
N TYR A 216 11.71 -0.24 14.73
CA TYR A 216 12.08 -0.61 13.37
C TYR A 216 12.51 0.61 12.54
N ARG A 217 11.71 1.67 12.52
CA ARG A 217 12.01 2.89 11.77
C ARG A 217 13.25 3.58 12.30
N TYR A 218 13.37 3.70 13.61
CA TYR A 218 14.52 4.34 14.23
C TYR A 218 15.83 3.55 13.98
N ALA A 219 15.77 2.22 13.99
CA ALA A 219 16.91 1.40 13.62
C ALA A 219 17.35 1.64 12.17
N ARG A 220 16.40 1.77 11.24
CA ARG A 220 16.72 2.12 9.85
C ARG A 220 17.36 3.50 9.73
N ASN A 221 16.78 4.50 10.37
CA ASN A 221 17.35 5.85 10.35
C ASN A 221 18.76 5.90 10.93
N ARG A 222 19.07 5.09 11.94
CA ARG A 222 20.43 4.98 12.51
C ARG A 222 21.43 4.29 11.59
N ILE A 223 21.01 3.57 10.58
CA ILE A 223 21.94 3.00 9.57
C ILE A 223 22.50 4.12 8.68
N GLY A 224 21.65 5.01 8.18
CA GLY A 224 22.01 6.14 7.33
C GLY A 224 22.49 7.37 8.12
N GLY A 225 21.90 7.62 9.26
CA GLY A 225 22.00 8.88 10.01
C GLY A 225 20.84 9.84 9.70
N ASP A 226 19.70 9.30 9.23
CA ASP A 226 18.58 10.07 8.73
C ASP A 226 17.66 10.56 9.85
N LEU A 227 16.84 11.56 9.56
CA LEU A 227 15.78 12.08 10.45
C LEU A 227 16.27 12.34 11.89
N LEU A 228 17.37 13.07 12.01
CA LEU A 228 18.01 13.43 13.30
C LEU A 228 18.40 12.20 14.16
N ALA A 229 18.61 11.05 13.55
CA ALA A 229 19.17 9.89 14.22
C ALA A 229 20.69 9.84 14.06
N PRO A 230 21.45 9.34 15.08
CA PRO A 230 22.89 9.15 14.93
C PRO A 230 23.19 8.03 13.94
N LYS A 231 24.26 8.18 13.14
CA LYS A 231 24.71 7.13 12.22
C LYS A 231 25.49 6.04 12.96
N GLU A 232 24.87 4.91 13.25
CA GLU A 232 25.41 3.84 14.09
C GLU A 232 25.08 2.43 13.53
N PRO A 233 25.46 2.11 12.28
CA PRO A 233 25.10 0.81 11.66
C PRO A 233 25.66 -0.41 12.40
N ASP A 234 26.79 -0.29 13.08
CA ASP A 234 27.39 -1.36 13.88
C ASP A 234 26.57 -1.65 15.15
N VAL A 235 26.05 -0.62 15.81
CA VAL A 235 25.18 -0.78 16.99
C VAL A 235 23.85 -1.41 16.57
N VAL A 236 23.26 -0.92 15.48
CA VAL A 236 21.99 -1.47 14.94
C VAL A 236 22.17 -2.95 14.59
N ARG A 237 23.28 -3.34 13.93
CA ARG A 237 23.59 -4.74 13.65
C ARG A 237 23.56 -5.59 14.93
N ASP A 238 24.30 -5.18 15.97
CA ASP A 238 24.41 -5.95 17.22
C ASP A 238 23.07 -6.07 17.94
N GLU A 239 22.26 -5.01 17.95
CA GLU A 239 20.92 -4.99 18.53
C GLU A 239 19.98 -5.95 17.78
N VAL A 240 19.99 -5.93 16.44
CA VAL A 240 19.10 -6.76 15.62
C VAL A 240 19.55 -8.23 15.63
N GLU A 241 20.86 -8.52 15.58
CA GLU A 241 21.38 -9.90 15.78
C GLU A 241 20.90 -10.49 17.12
N LYS A 242 21.01 -9.70 18.20
CA LYS A 242 20.51 -10.12 19.51
C LYS A 242 19.03 -10.38 19.49
N ARG A 243 18.22 -9.50 18.87
CA ARG A 243 16.79 -9.66 18.73
C ARG A 243 16.42 -10.96 18.02
N LEU A 244 17.02 -11.21 16.85
CA LEU A 244 16.79 -12.41 16.05
C LEU A 244 17.21 -13.71 16.76
N ALA A 245 18.21 -13.63 17.64
CA ALA A 245 18.69 -14.79 18.41
C ALA A 245 17.84 -15.09 19.67
N THR A 246 17.15 -14.10 20.24
CA THR A 246 16.50 -14.24 21.56
C THR A 246 14.97 -14.21 21.51
N GLU A 247 14.37 -13.55 20.54
CA GLU A 247 12.92 -13.45 20.42
C GLU A 247 12.36 -14.59 19.55
N THR A 248 11.26 -15.19 19.97
CA THR A 248 10.63 -16.31 19.26
C THR A 248 9.57 -15.88 18.25
N ASP A 249 9.01 -14.68 18.42
CA ASP A 249 8.02 -14.07 17.53
C ASP A 249 8.57 -12.74 16.99
N VAL A 250 9.49 -12.85 16.03
CA VAL A 250 10.14 -11.69 15.41
C VAL A 250 9.42 -11.31 14.12
N TRP A 251 9.16 -10.03 13.93
CA TRP A 251 8.65 -9.53 12.67
C TRP A 251 9.72 -9.71 11.56
N PRO A 252 9.39 -10.40 10.44
CA PRO A 252 10.39 -10.77 9.42
C PRO A 252 11.17 -9.61 8.81
N GLU A 253 10.61 -8.39 8.80
CA GLU A 253 11.30 -7.23 8.23
C GLU A 253 12.57 -6.80 9.01
N TRP A 254 12.78 -7.33 10.22
CA TRP A 254 14.04 -7.14 10.94
C TRP A 254 15.25 -7.79 10.25
N TYR A 255 15.03 -8.81 9.41
CA TYR A 255 16.09 -9.34 8.55
C TYR A 255 16.55 -8.32 7.51
N ALA A 256 15.64 -7.53 6.96
CA ALA A 256 16.01 -6.45 6.03
C ALA A 256 16.88 -5.40 6.74
N VAL A 257 16.48 -4.96 7.95
CA VAL A 257 17.28 -4.02 8.75
C VAL A 257 18.69 -4.56 9.03
N LEU A 258 18.81 -5.84 9.36
CA LEU A 258 20.13 -6.46 9.60
C LEU A 258 20.97 -6.51 8.32
N GLY A 259 20.34 -6.82 7.19
CA GLY A 259 21.00 -6.82 5.89
C GLY A 259 21.50 -5.42 5.51
N ASP A 260 20.64 -4.40 5.67
CA ASP A 260 20.97 -2.99 5.43
C ASP A 260 22.16 -2.55 6.32
N ALA A 261 22.17 -2.94 7.61
CA ALA A 261 23.28 -2.64 8.51
C ALA A 261 24.59 -3.31 8.08
N TYR A 262 24.55 -4.55 7.59
CA TYR A 262 25.73 -5.20 7.03
C TYR A 262 26.19 -4.55 5.72
N ALA A 263 25.28 -4.12 4.86
CA ALA A 263 25.62 -3.40 3.62
C ALA A 263 26.29 -2.06 3.95
N ALA A 264 25.76 -1.28 4.88
CA ALA A 264 26.35 -0.02 5.34
C ALA A 264 27.74 -0.19 6.01
N LEU A 265 28.04 -1.39 6.50
CA LEU A 265 29.35 -1.75 7.06
C LEU A 265 30.31 -2.36 6.02
N ASP A 266 30.01 -2.23 4.72
CA ASP A 266 30.80 -2.80 3.61
C ASP A 266 31.00 -4.32 3.71
N LYS A 267 29.91 -5.05 4.05
CA LYS A 267 29.89 -6.51 4.19
C LYS A 267 28.82 -7.15 3.30
N PRO A 268 28.90 -6.97 1.97
CA PRO A 268 27.84 -7.34 1.04
C PRO A 268 27.49 -8.83 1.05
N GLU A 269 28.47 -9.71 1.25
CA GLU A 269 28.21 -11.16 1.31
C GLU A 269 27.36 -11.54 2.54
N LYS A 270 27.61 -10.90 3.68
CA LYS A 270 26.78 -11.11 4.88
C LYS A 270 25.41 -10.50 4.72
N ALA A 271 25.30 -9.30 4.12
CA ALA A 271 24.03 -8.70 3.81
C ALA A 271 23.18 -9.64 2.95
N ARG A 272 23.77 -10.22 1.90
CA ARG A 272 23.10 -11.20 1.03
C ARG A 272 22.62 -12.44 1.78
N GLU A 273 23.45 -13.02 2.64
CA GLU A 273 23.06 -14.17 3.48
C GLU A 273 21.84 -13.86 4.33
N VAL A 274 21.84 -12.68 4.96
CA VAL A 274 20.74 -12.21 5.82
C VAL A 274 19.47 -11.94 5.02
N TYR A 275 19.55 -11.28 3.85
CA TYR A 275 18.40 -11.06 3.00
C TYR A 275 17.79 -12.39 2.50
N LEU A 276 18.61 -13.39 2.16
CA LEU A 276 18.10 -14.72 1.80
C LEU A 276 17.35 -15.37 2.95
N ALA A 277 17.88 -15.30 4.18
CA ALA A 277 17.17 -15.77 5.36
C ALA A 277 15.87 -14.98 5.60
N GLY A 278 15.87 -13.67 5.37
CA GLY A 278 14.68 -12.83 5.45
C GLY A 278 13.58 -13.28 4.50
N VAL A 279 13.91 -13.59 3.26
CA VAL A 279 12.95 -14.16 2.29
C VAL A 279 12.35 -15.47 2.78
N GLU A 280 13.16 -16.38 3.34
CA GLU A 280 12.69 -17.65 3.91
C GLU A 280 11.75 -17.45 5.09
N HIS A 281 11.93 -16.38 5.87
CA HIS A 281 11.06 -16.00 6.99
C HIS A 281 9.85 -15.14 6.58
N GLY A 282 9.76 -14.73 5.30
CA GLY A 282 8.63 -14.00 4.76
C GLY A 282 8.76 -12.48 4.74
N SER A 283 9.97 -11.93 4.90
CA SER A 283 10.23 -10.52 4.67
C SER A 283 10.02 -10.16 3.20
N LEU A 284 9.18 -9.16 2.95
CA LEU A 284 8.95 -8.67 1.58
C LEU A 284 10.05 -7.71 1.14
N ARG A 285 10.60 -6.96 2.08
CA ARG A 285 11.63 -5.98 1.80
C ARG A 285 12.95 -6.59 1.32
N CYS A 286 13.24 -7.85 1.66
CA CYS A 286 14.46 -8.52 1.22
C CYS A 286 14.50 -8.86 -0.29
N TYR A 287 13.34 -8.89 -0.98
CA TYR A 287 13.31 -9.18 -2.42
C TYR A 287 13.96 -8.08 -3.27
N PRO A 288 13.58 -6.79 -3.14
CA PRO A 288 14.23 -5.72 -3.89
C PRO A 288 15.73 -5.60 -3.58
N GLU A 289 16.14 -5.79 -2.32
CA GLU A 289 17.55 -5.72 -1.94
C GLU A 289 18.38 -6.81 -2.66
N LEU A 290 17.88 -8.05 -2.70
CA LEU A 290 18.53 -9.13 -3.47
C LEU A 290 18.54 -8.85 -4.97
N ALA A 291 17.49 -8.24 -5.51
CA ALA A 291 17.44 -7.82 -6.90
C ALA A 291 18.50 -6.76 -7.19
N MET A 292 18.60 -5.71 -6.36
CA MET A 292 19.60 -4.66 -6.54
C MET A 292 21.03 -5.19 -6.44
N MET A 293 21.33 -6.07 -5.49
CA MET A 293 22.63 -6.74 -5.41
C MET A 293 22.96 -7.59 -6.65
N ALA A 294 21.95 -8.16 -7.32
CA ALA A 294 22.17 -8.86 -8.59
C ALA A 294 22.45 -7.88 -9.73
N ARG A 295 21.77 -6.74 -9.76
CA ARG A 295 21.98 -5.65 -10.74
C ARG A 295 23.38 -5.06 -10.64
N GLU A 296 23.90 -4.83 -9.42
CA GLU A 296 25.27 -4.36 -9.19
C GLU A 296 26.33 -5.33 -9.74
N ARG A 297 26.02 -6.63 -9.79
CA ARG A 297 26.87 -7.66 -10.40
C ARG A 297 26.63 -7.88 -11.89
N GLU A 298 25.78 -7.06 -12.51
CA GLU A 298 25.36 -7.18 -13.91
C GLU A 298 24.69 -8.55 -14.22
N ASP A 299 24.04 -9.18 -13.22
CA ASP A 299 23.30 -10.43 -13.41
C ASP A 299 21.79 -10.15 -13.61
N ASP A 300 21.45 -9.73 -14.82
CA ASP A 300 20.06 -9.44 -15.21
C ASP A 300 19.12 -10.63 -15.02
N LYS A 301 19.62 -11.85 -15.10
CA LYS A 301 18.79 -13.05 -14.93
C LYS A 301 18.42 -13.24 -13.47
N GLU A 302 19.38 -13.12 -12.56
CA GLU A 302 19.15 -13.20 -11.12
C GLU A 302 18.27 -12.02 -10.68
N TYR A 303 18.53 -10.79 -11.17
CA TYR A 303 17.73 -9.59 -10.93
C TYR A 303 16.25 -9.85 -11.23
N ARG A 304 15.92 -10.25 -12.48
CA ARG A 304 14.53 -10.53 -12.88
C ARG A 304 13.88 -11.63 -12.04
N SER A 305 14.65 -12.67 -11.71
CA SER A 305 14.14 -13.78 -10.88
C SER A 305 13.70 -13.28 -9.49
N TRP A 306 14.46 -12.36 -8.87
CA TRP A 306 14.07 -11.80 -7.58
C TRP A 306 12.89 -10.87 -7.68
N MET A 307 12.82 -10.06 -8.74
CA MET A 307 11.68 -9.20 -9.01
C MET A 307 10.38 -10.00 -9.19
N GLU A 308 10.40 -11.05 -10.01
CA GLU A 308 9.24 -11.92 -10.23
C GLU A 308 8.78 -12.62 -8.94
N LYS A 309 9.73 -13.13 -8.15
CA LYS A 309 9.44 -13.74 -6.84
C LYS A 309 8.84 -12.73 -5.87
N GLY A 310 9.38 -11.52 -5.81
CA GLY A 310 8.87 -10.44 -4.96
C GLY A 310 7.46 -10.01 -5.36
N MET A 311 7.20 -9.81 -6.65
CA MET A 311 5.84 -9.52 -7.15
C MET A 311 4.85 -10.64 -6.79
N ALA A 312 5.24 -11.90 -6.96
CA ALA A 312 4.42 -13.04 -6.59
C ALA A 312 4.16 -13.12 -5.08
N ALA A 313 5.15 -12.75 -4.24
CA ALA A 313 5.00 -12.65 -2.79
C ALA A 313 4.16 -11.45 -2.35
N GLY A 314 4.00 -10.44 -3.23
CA GLY A 314 3.22 -9.23 -2.99
C GLY A 314 4.05 -8.05 -2.49
N CYS A 315 5.35 -8.00 -2.79
CA CYS A 315 6.21 -6.85 -2.55
C CYS A 315 5.90 -5.74 -3.57
N GLY A 316 5.43 -4.58 -3.10
CA GLY A 316 5.07 -3.45 -3.94
C GLY A 316 6.25 -2.85 -4.70
N TRP A 317 7.41 -2.78 -4.07
CA TRP A 317 8.63 -2.27 -4.68
C TRP A 317 9.07 -3.06 -5.93
N CYS A 318 8.82 -4.37 -5.94
CA CYS A 318 9.15 -5.20 -7.09
C CYS A 318 8.30 -4.88 -8.35
N PHE A 319 7.23 -4.13 -8.22
CA PHE A 319 6.47 -3.62 -9.38
C PHE A 319 7.11 -2.38 -10.02
N ILE A 320 8.02 -1.72 -9.33
CA ILE A 320 8.61 -0.43 -9.75
C ILE A 320 9.95 -0.63 -10.46
N LEU A 321 10.81 -1.50 -9.96
CA LEU A 321 12.24 -1.56 -10.27
C LEU A 321 12.64 -1.95 -11.72
N ASP A 322 11.71 -2.17 -12.62
CA ASP A 322 12.04 -2.71 -13.96
C ASP A 322 11.73 -1.73 -15.13
N GLY A 323 11.44 -0.45 -14.83
CA GLY A 323 11.04 0.53 -15.82
C GLY A 323 12.05 0.71 -16.96
N ASP A 324 13.31 0.87 -16.61
CA ASP A 324 14.41 1.11 -17.58
C ASP A 324 14.63 -0.09 -18.50
N LEU A 325 14.62 -1.31 -17.95
CA LEU A 325 14.77 -2.55 -18.73
C LEU A 325 13.61 -2.79 -19.69
N ASP A 326 12.40 -2.40 -19.32
CA ASP A 326 11.22 -2.51 -20.18
C ASP A 326 11.27 -1.46 -21.30
N GLU A 327 11.81 -0.28 -21.04
CA GLU A 327 12.02 0.73 -22.08
C GLU A 327 13.05 0.27 -23.11
N GLU A 328 14.18 -0.29 -22.67
CA GLU A 328 15.18 -0.88 -23.57
C GLU A 328 14.59 -2.03 -24.42
N ARG A 329 13.81 -2.91 -23.81
CA ARG A 329 13.12 -4.01 -24.51
C ARG A 329 12.09 -3.49 -25.48
N PHE A 330 11.36 -2.43 -25.14
CA PHE A 330 10.41 -1.79 -26.02
C PHE A 330 11.11 -1.17 -27.24
N GLN A 331 12.21 -0.47 -27.03
CA GLN A 331 12.98 0.14 -28.13
C GLN A 331 13.56 -0.91 -29.10
N ALA A 332 14.01 -2.04 -28.56
CA ALA A 332 14.62 -3.13 -29.36
C ALA A 332 13.60 -4.01 -30.11
N GLY A 333 12.31 -3.96 -29.75
CA GLY A 333 11.30 -4.89 -30.28
C GLY A 333 10.64 -4.48 -31.59
N ASP A 334 10.05 -5.47 -32.29
CA ASP A 334 9.14 -5.23 -33.40
C ASP A 334 7.75 -4.72 -32.94
N SER A 335 6.86 -4.35 -33.85
CA SER A 335 5.56 -3.75 -33.53
C SER A 335 4.66 -4.65 -32.67
N ARG A 336 4.71 -6.00 -32.83
CA ARG A 336 3.91 -6.94 -32.04
C ARG A 336 4.49 -7.08 -30.64
N PHE A 337 5.81 -7.13 -30.56
CA PHE A 337 6.53 -7.21 -29.29
C PHE A 337 6.34 -5.91 -28.49
N LYS A 338 6.41 -4.75 -29.14
CA LYS A 338 6.13 -3.44 -28.54
C LYS A 338 4.75 -3.38 -27.90
N ASN A 339 3.71 -3.81 -28.60
CA ASN A 339 2.35 -3.84 -28.04
C ASN A 339 2.21 -4.79 -26.85
N LEU A 340 2.92 -5.92 -26.87
CA LEU A 340 2.93 -6.88 -25.75
C LEU A 340 3.62 -6.27 -24.52
N VAL A 341 4.80 -5.68 -24.71
CA VAL A 341 5.57 -5.03 -23.63
C VAL A 341 4.79 -3.88 -23.01
N SER A 342 4.19 -3.01 -23.85
CA SER A 342 3.35 -1.90 -23.38
C SER A 342 2.20 -2.38 -22.48
N ARG A 343 1.49 -3.43 -22.91
CA ARG A 343 0.40 -4.00 -22.10
C ARG A 343 0.91 -4.60 -20.80
N GLN A 344 1.99 -5.39 -20.84
CA GLN A 344 2.56 -5.99 -19.63
C GLN A 344 3.04 -4.93 -18.64
N PHE A 345 3.64 -3.86 -19.16
CA PHE A 345 4.06 -2.71 -18.38
C PHE A 345 2.85 -2.06 -17.69
N GLN A 346 1.82 -1.71 -18.44
CA GLN A 346 0.63 -1.09 -17.91
C GLN A 346 -0.03 -1.97 -16.82
N GLU A 347 -0.24 -3.26 -17.11
CA GLU A 347 -0.83 -4.21 -16.15
C GLU A 347 -0.02 -4.30 -14.86
N ARG A 348 1.31 -4.32 -14.95
CA ARG A 348 2.22 -4.37 -13.80
C ARG A 348 2.10 -3.11 -12.96
N PHE A 349 2.18 -1.92 -13.56
CA PHE A 349 2.08 -0.66 -12.82
C PHE A 349 0.69 -0.42 -12.23
N GLU A 350 -0.37 -0.84 -12.91
CA GLU A 350 -1.71 -0.82 -12.32
C GLU A 350 -1.83 -1.75 -11.10
N GLN A 351 -1.15 -2.90 -11.13
CA GLN A 351 -1.10 -3.80 -9.96
C GLN A 351 -0.32 -3.15 -8.79
N GLY A 352 0.82 -2.52 -9.06
CA GLY A 352 1.59 -1.78 -8.07
C GLY A 352 0.79 -0.62 -7.47
N LEU A 353 0.08 0.14 -8.30
CA LEU A 353 -0.77 1.24 -7.86
C LEU A 353 -1.92 0.75 -6.96
N ARG A 354 -2.55 -0.39 -7.30
CA ARG A 354 -3.56 -1.02 -6.41
C ARG A 354 -2.99 -1.44 -5.04
N ARG A 355 -1.67 -1.59 -4.93
CA ARG A 355 -0.96 -1.84 -3.66
C ARG A 355 -0.47 -0.54 -3.00
N GLY A 356 -0.90 0.61 -3.50
CA GLY A 356 -0.56 1.91 -2.95
C GLY A 356 0.82 2.44 -3.36
N GLN A 357 1.48 1.85 -4.37
CA GLN A 357 2.77 2.34 -4.84
C GLN A 357 2.59 3.60 -5.69
N GLY A 358 2.88 4.77 -5.10
CA GLY A 358 2.71 6.07 -5.73
C GLY A 358 3.54 6.22 -7.01
N LEU A 359 4.79 5.75 -7.02
CA LEU A 359 5.66 5.80 -8.19
C LEU A 359 5.09 5.04 -9.40
N CYS A 360 4.28 4.01 -9.18
CA CYS A 360 3.53 3.37 -10.28
C CYS A 360 2.52 4.33 -10.92
N ALA A 361 1.94 5.23 -10.14
CA ALA A 361 1.05 6.27 -10.66
C ALA A 361 1.83 7.30 -11.50
N TYR A 362 3.03 7.68 -11.07
CA TYR A 362 3.93 8.52 -11.86
C TYR A 362 4.20 7.93 -13.25
N TYR A 363 4.65 6.67 -13.31
CA TYR A 363 4.94 6.04 -14.61
C TYR A 363 3.70 5.94 -15.51
N LEU A 364 2.55 5.53 -14.95
CA LEU A 364 1.30 5.51 -15.71
C LEU A 364 0.93 6.91 -16.23
N GLY A 365 1.03 7.93 -15.38
CA GLY A 365 0.76 9.33 -15.73
C GLY A 365 1.72 9.87 -16.78
N PHE A 366 3.02 9.65 -16.60
CA PHE A 366 4.07 10.08 -17.53
C PHE A 366 3.87 9.48 -18.92
N HIS A 367 3.67 8.17 -19.02
CA HIS A 367 3.48 7.51 -20.31
C HIS A 367 2.14 7.86 -20.95
N SER A 368 1.07 8.07 -20.17
CA SER A 368 -0.21 8.57 -20.71
C SER A 368 -0.11 10.02 -21.21
N PHE A 369 0.76 10.83 -20.61
CA PHE A 369 0.98 12.21 -21.04
C PHE A 369 1.86 12.29 -22.31
N THR A 370 2.94 11.50 -22.35
CA THR A 370 3.95 11.59 -23.42
C THR A 370 3.69 10.65 -24.60
N GLY A 371 2.86 9.63 -24.45
CA GLY A 371 2.67 8.57 -25.45
C GLY A 371 3.86 7.62 -25.58
N THR A 372 4.84 7.68 -24.69
CA THR A 372 5.99 6.78 -24.69
C THR A 372 5.59 5.34 -24.35
N LEU A 373 6.43 4.37 -24.61
CA LEU A 373 6.15 2.93 -24.47
C LEU A 373 4.87 2.45 -25.18
N GLY A 374 4.39 3.17 -26.19
CA GLY A 374 3.19 2.80 -26.95
C GLY A 374 1.86 3.07 -26.24
N PHE A 375 1.87 3.88 -25.20
CA PHE A 375 0.65 4.37 -24.56
C PHE A 375 -0.08 5.33 -25.52
N THR A 376 -1.40 5.34 -25.45
CA THR A 376 -2.19 6.38 -26.08
C THR A 376 -2.03 7.68 -25.29
N ILE A 377 -1.78 8.79 -25.98
CA ILE A 377 -1.75 10.09 -25.32
C ILE A 377 -3.16 10.41 -24.83
N ASP A 378 -3.31 10.53 -23.52
CA ASP A 378 -4.55 10.85 -22.83
C ASP A 378 -4.24 11.70 -21.59
N GLU A 379 -4.47 13.01 -21.72
CA GLU A 379 -4.20 13.96 -20.64
C GLU A 379 -5.11 13.74 -19.43
N GLU A 380 -6.38 13.34 -19.63
CA GLU A 380 -7.32 13.11 -18.53
C GLU A 380 -6.85 11.92 -17.67
N ASP A 381 -6.47 10.83 -18.33
CA ASP A 381 -5.88 9.68 -17.65
C ASP A 381 -4.55 10.04 -16.97
N ALA A 382 -3.68 10.82 -17.61
CA ALA A 382 -2.42 11.28 -17.04
C ALA A 382 -2.65 12.06 -15.74
N PHE A 383 -3.52 13.07 -15.75
CA PHE A 383 -3.87 13.83 -14.55
C PHE A 383 -4.49 12.96 -13.46
N ARG A 384 -5.34 12.02 -13.82
CA ARG A 384 -5.97 11.09 -12.88
C ARG A 384 -4.92 10.22 -12.17
N TYR A 385 -3.93 9.71 -12.87
CA TYR A 385 -2.84 8.93 -12.29
C TYR A 385 -1.93 9.80 -11.43
N LEU A 386 -1.47 10.95 -11.93
CA LEU A 386 -0.57 11.83 -11.20
C LEU A 386 -1.20 12.33 -9.88
N ARG A 387 -2.48 12.72 -9.88
CA ARG A 387 -3.18 13.08 -8.64
C ARG A 387 -3.25 11.94 -7.62
N LYS A 388 -3.41 10.69 -8.08
CA LYS A 388 -3.31 9.53 -7.20
C LYS A 388 -1.90 9.37 -6.62
N GLY A 389 -0.85 9.58 -7.41
CA GLY A 389 0.52 9.56 -6.94
C GLY A 389 0.78 10.63 -5.88
N VAL A 390 0.34 11.87 -6.12
CA VAL A 390 0.40 12.98 -5.14
C VAL A 390 -0.27 12.60 -3.82
N ALA A 391 -1.47 12.02 -3.88
CA ALA A 391 -2.19 11.61 -2.68
C ALA A 391 -1.56 10.40 -1.95
N LEU A 392 -0.76 9.61 -2.64
CA LEU A 392 0.03 8.51 -2.09
C LEU A 392 1.44 8.95 -1.63
N GLY A 393 1.75 10.25 -1.66
CA GLY A 393 3.02 10.79 -1.22
C GLY A 393 4.18 10.55 -2.19
N ASP A 394 3.92 10.44 -3.50
CA ASP A 394 4.95 10.23 -4.50
C ASP A 394 5.53 11.57 -5.01
N CYS A 395 6.82 11.79 -4.75
CA CYS A 395 7.51 13.03 -5.12
C CYS A 395 7.58 13.27 -6.63
N TYR A 396 7.78 12.23 -7.42
CA TYR A 396 7.84 12.35 -8.89
C TYR A 396 6.49 12.72 -9.49
N SER A 397 5.39 12.21 -8.93
CA SER A 397 4.05 12.62 -9.33
C SER A 397 3.77 14.09 -8.98
N CYS A 398 4.26 14.55 -7.82
CA CYS A 398 4.12 15.94 -7.41
C CYS A 398 4.88 16.87 -8.37
N SER A 399 6.15 16.57 -8.64
CA SER A 399 7.02 17.33 -9.54
C SER A 399 6.46 17.39 -10.96
N LEU A 400 6.16 16.24 -11.57
CA LEU A 400 5.63 16.20 -12.92
C LEU A 400 4.29 16.91 -13.07
N LEU A 401 3.40 16.77 -12.08
CA LEU A 401 2.12 17.47 -12.08
C LEU A 401 2.32 19.00 -11.97
N ALA A 402 3.27 19.45 -11.15
CA ALA A 402 3.64 20.86 -11.05
C ALA A 402 4.13 21.39 -12.41
N ASP A 403 5.05 20.70 -13.07
CA ASP A 403 5.59 21.09 -14.38
C ASP A 403 4.50 21.21 -15.46
N ILE A 404 3.60 20.22 -15.54
CA ILE A 404 2.49 20.25 -16.52
C ILE A 404 1.52 21.40 -16.22
N LEU A 405 1.25 21.70 -14.96
CA LEU A 405 0.33 22.77 -14.57
C LEU A 405 0.95 24.15 -14.67
N GLU A 406 2.27 24.31 -14.55
CA GLU A 406 2.97 25.60 -14.62
C GLU A 406 2.67 26.34 -15.91
N ASP A 407 2.79 25.66 -17.05
CA ASP A 407 2.52 26.25 -18.38
C ASP A 407 1.07 26.77 -18.53
N ARG A 408 0.18 26.34 -17.63
CA ARG A 408 -1.28 26.65 -17.63
C ARG A 408 -1.70 27.56 -16.49
N ALA A 409 -0.78 27.91 -15.59
CA ALA A 409 -1.06 28.67 -14.37
C ALA A 409 -1.13 30.18 -14.64
N GLU A 410 -2.24 30.64 -15.22
CA GLU A 410 -2.47 32.06 -15.51
C GLU A 410 -2.91 32.88 -14.27
N THR A 411 -3.55 32.23 -13.28
CA THR A 411 -4.08 32.91 -12.10
C THR A 411 -3.14 32.76 -10.89
N PRO A 412 -3.17 33.74 -9.94
CA PRO A 412 -2.39 33.61 -8.71
C PRO A 412 -2.72 32.33 -7.91
N ALA A 413 -3.98 31.91 -7.92
CA ALA A 413 -4.39 30.67 -7.24
C ALA A 413 -3.78 29.42 -7.90
N ALA A 414 -3.76 29.36 -9.26
CA ALA A 414 -3.13 28.25 -9.98
C ALA A 414 -1.62 28.22 -9.76
N LYS A 415 -0.94 29.37 -9.75
CA LYS A 415 0.49 29.45 -9.45
C LYS A 415 0.79 28.95 -8.03
N LYS A 416 -0.06 29.30 -7.06
CA LYS A 416 0.07 28.83 -5.68
C LYS A 416 -0.13 27.32 -5.56
N GLU A 417 -1.05 26.72 -6.35
CA GLU A 417 -1.22 25.27 -6.41
C GLU A 417 0.05 24.59 -6.93
N VAL A 418 0.67 25.12 -7.99
CA VAL A 418 1.94 24.61 -8.54
C VAL A 418 3.04 24.67 -7.49
N ALA A 419 3.21 25.81 -6.83
CA ALA A 419 4.21 25.99 -5.79
C ALA A 419 4.03 25.00 -4.60
N ARG A 420 2.78 24.73 -4.19
CA ARG A 420 2.49 23.73 -3.16
C ARG A 420 2.81 22.30 -3.61
N LEU A 421 2.61 21.97 -4.88
CA LEU A 421 3.03 20.67 -5.41
C LEU A 421 4.53 20.50 -5.37
N ARG A 422 5.31 21.54 -5.68
CA ARG A 422 6.78 21.54 -5.56
C ARG A 422 7.23 21.40 -4.11
N LEU A 423 6.60 22.12 -3.18
CA LEU A 423 6.88 21.95 -1.75
C LEU A 423 6.64 20.49 -1.31
N LYS A 424 5.53 19.87 -1.75
CA LYS A 424 5.29 18.45 -1.49
C LYS A 424 6.34 17.55 -2.14
N ALA A 425 6.75 17.83 -3.38
CA ALA A 425 7.79 17.06 -4.05
C ALA A 425 9.09 17.05 -3.22
N VAL A 426 9.52 18.21 -2.75
CA VAL A 426 10.72 18.36 -1.91
C VAL A 426 10.55 17.67 -0.56
N ARG A 427 9.42 17.85 0.13
CA ARG A 427 9.10 17.14 1.39
C ARG A 427 9.17 15.61 1.25
N TYR A 428 8.82 15.07 0.08
CA TYR A 428 8.83 13.63 -0.21
C TYR A 428 10.14 13.17 -0.87
N GLY A 429 11.18 14.01 -0.94
CA GLY A 429 12.53 13.63 -1.33
C GLY A 429 12.93 13.96 -2.77
N LYS A 430 12.24 14.88 -3.46
CA LYS A 430 12.64 15.38 -4.78
C LYS A 430 13.50 16.63 -4.65
N ASP A 431 14.76 16.47 -4.29
CA ASP A 431 15.69 17.58 -4.06
C ASP A 431 15.95 18.44 -5.30
N ASP A 432 15.87 17.89 -6.49
CA ASP A 432 16.01 18.63 -7.76
C ASP A 432 15.01 19.80 -7.87
N ASP A 433 13.88 19.75 -7.15
CA ASP A 433 12.85 20.80 -7.18
C ASP A 433 13.15 21.98 -6.21
N ARG A 434 14.20 21.89 -5.39
CA ARG A 434 14.55 22.94 -4.37
C ARG A 434 14.83 24.30 -4.99
N GLU A 435 15.52 24.35 -6.10
CA GLU A 435 15.86 25.63 -6.76
C GLU A 435 14.59 26.36 -7.22
N GLN A 436 13.66 25.63 -7.84
CA GLN A 436 12.38 26.20 -8.28
C GLN A 436 11.46 26.54 -7.09
N LEU A 437 11.46 25.72 -6.05
CA LEU A 437 10.75 26.01 -4.79
C LEU A 437 11.25 27.33 -4.17
N ALA A 438 12.57 27.53 -4.13
CA ALA A 438 13.16 28.77 -3.64
C ALA A 438 12.74 30.01 -4.49
N GLN A 439 12.54 29.83 -5.80
CA GLN A 439 12.01 30.88 -6.67
C GLN A 439 10.53 31.17 -6.37
N ASP A 440 9.70 30.15 -6.25
CA ASP A 440 8.28 30.28 -5.90
C ASP A 440 8.09 31.00 -4.55
N TYR A 441 8.97 30.69 -3.58
CA TYR A 441 8.98 31.39 -2.29
C TYR A 441 9.35 32.88 -2.43
N ARG A 442 10.41 33.23 -3.21
CA ARG A 442 10.79 34.63 -3.46
C ARG A 442 9.67 35.41 -4.16
N ASP A 443 8.86 34.75 -4.97
CA ASP A 443 7.70 35.33 -5.68
C ASP A 443 6.47 35.48 -4.75
N GLY A 444 6.58 35.11 -3.46
CA GLY A 444 5.51 35.23 -2.45
C GLY A 444 4.36 34.25 -2.60
N LEU A 445 4.59 33.14 -3.27
CA LEU A 445 3.54 32.12 -3.47
C LEU A 445 3.35 31.22 -2.25
N LEU A 446 4.31 31.16 -1.33
CA LEU A 446 4.39 30.23 -0.20
C LEU A 446 4.62 30.93 1.15
N ASP A 447 4.14 32.17 1.33
CA ASP A 447 4.32 32.95 2.56
C ASP A 447 3.85 32.23 3.84
N GLU A 448 2.84 31.36 3.73
CA GLU A 448 2.33 30.58 4.85
C GLU A 448 3.28 29.45 5.31
N TYR A 449 4.27 29.09 4.50
CA TYR A 449 5.29 28.06 4.80
C TYR A 449 6.68 28.67 5.04
N ARG A 450 6.76 29.99 5.30
CA ARG A 450 8.01 30.75 5.42
C ARG A 450 9.01 30.08 6.34
N ASP A 451 8.60 29.82 7.59
CA ASP A 451 9.50 29.28 8.62
C ASP A 451 10.09 27.92 8.21
N GLU A 452 9.27 27.06 7.61
CA GLU A 452 9.70 25.75 7.12
C GLU A 452 10.68 25.87 5.95
N ILE A 453 10.36 26.75 4.98
CA ILE A 453 11.19 26.91 3.78
C ILE A 453 12.54 27.52 4.13
N GLU A 454 12.55 28.54 5.00
CA GLU A 454 13.80 29.20 5.45
C GLU A 454 14.67 28.27 6.31
N GLU A 455 14.05 27.34 7.07
CA GLU A 455 14.77 26.43 7.97
C GLU A 455 15.31 25.19 7.26
N TYR A 456 14.55 24.61 6.28
CA TYR A 456 14.88 23.29 5.77
C TYR A 456 15.17 23.23 4.26
N TRP A 457 14.69 24.21 3.46
CA TRP A 457 14.64 24.03 2.01
C TRP A 457 15.40 25.08 1.20
N LEU A 458 15.76 26.23 1.78
CA LEU A 458 16.63 27.16 1.09
C LEU A 458 18.06 26.62 1.08
N PRO A 459 18.76 26.68 -0.08
CA PRO A 459 20.17 26.35 -0.11
C PRO A 459 20.94 27.30 0.81
N ASP A 460 21.78 26.76 1.70
CA ASP A 460 22.78 27.53 2.39
C ASP A 460 23.73 28.15 1.36
N ASP A 461 24.11 29.41 1.52
CA ASP A 461 25.02 30.14 0.57
C ASP A 461 26.38 29.42 0.40
N ASP A 462 26.70 28.42 1.20
CA ASP A 462 27.97 27.68 1.26
C ASP A 462 27.91 26.20 0.84
N ASP A 463 26.72 25.63 0.59
CA ASP A 463 26.57 24.17 0.28
C ASP A 463 26.45 23.89 -1.22
N VAL A 464 27.60 23.74 -1.85
CA VAL A 464 27.77 22.99 -3.09
C VAL A 464 28.36 21.62 -2.70
N ASP A 465 27.59 20.55 -2.90
CA ASP A 465 27.99 19.15 -2.80
C ASP A 465 28.15 18.54 -1.38
N GLU A 466 27.03 18.27 -0.69
CA GLU A 466 26.93 17.00 0.04
C GLU A 466 25.51 16.44 -0.14
N ASP A 467 25.41 15.33 -0.87
CA ASP A 467 24.22 14.47 -0.92
C ASP A 467 23.99 13.93 0.51
N ASP A 468 23.14 14.62 1.28
CA ASP A 468 22.98 14.36 2.72
C ASP A 468 22.05 13.19 3.04
N GLY A 469 21.65 12.42 2.03
CA GLY A 469 20.92 11.15 2.21
C GLY A 469 19.62 11.24 2.99
N ARG A 470 19.02 12.42 3.15
CA ARG A 470 17.89 12.65 4.07
C ARG A 470 16.65 11.85 3.76
N TRP A 471 16.48 11.32 2.55
CA TRP A 471 15.15 11.03 2.06
C TRP A 471 14.90 9.64 1.46
N ASP A 472 15.77 8.66 1.66
CA ASP A 472 15.50 7.26 1.29
C ASP A 472 14.44 6.58 2.19
N ALA A 473 13.55 7.36 2.77
CA ALA A 473 12.55 6.92 3.75
C ALA A 473 11.24 6.43 3.14
N TYR A 474 11.23 5.94 1.89
CA TYR A 474 10.09 5.20 1.37
C TYR A 474 10.02 3.79 1.98
N ALA A 475 9.38 3.66 3.12
CA ALA A 475 9.05 2.38 3.74
C ALA A 475 7.55 2.16 3.80
#